data_7224233582fa2a6b7375149f373cf248
#
_entry.id   7224233582fa2a6b7375149f373cf248
#
_cell.length_a   1.000
_cell.length_b   1.000
_cell.length_c   1.000
_cell.angle_alpha   90.00
_cell.angle_beta   90.00
_cell.angle_gamma   90.00
#
_symmetry.space_group_name_H-M   'P 1'
#
loop_
_entity.id
_entity.type
_entity.pdbx_description
1 polymer ?
#
loop_
_entity_poly.entity_id
_entity_poly.type
_entity_poly.pdbx_seq_one_letter_code
_entity_poly.pdbx_strand_id
1 'polypeptide(L)'
;MKKHNLICSVMLVLLIATTHPVQGQDNSTTPAIDSKPTDQALKILSGMTQFIESTPAFSVKGNAGGELMMNNGQLIEYGTTVTATFLRPAKLYMSLSSRDGSEATMVFDGETITVASSVNGLHIYDTTTQQGDVTESLDLLSRESGSSRELAYFLTEQLTTSLTSLQSGFSLGKSSIDGVLCDHLALRSDARDGQVWIERGDEPMPRRILITHRNKPGKPRFWIQFDEWDLSPEISDSTFKYTPPEGAEKFDYFSE
;
A
#
# COMPACT_ATOMS: atom_id res chain seq x y z
N MET A 1 -12.89 -68.32 -18.27
CA MET A 1 -14.19 -68.79 -17.72
C MET A 1 -14.43 -68.07 -16.40
N LYS A 2 -15.66 -67.54 -16.29
CA LYS A 2 -16.30 -66.84 -15.15
C LYS A 2 -15.76 -65.49 -14.72
N LYS A 3 -16.46 -64.45 -15.23
CA LYS A 3 -16.55 -63.06 -14.81
C LYS A 3 -17.16 -62.96 -13.41
N HIS A 4 -16.62 -62.16 -12.54
CA HIS A 4 -17.38 -61.66 -11.40
C HIS A 4 -17.41 -60.14 -11.44
N ASN A 5 -18.62 -59.64 -11.78
CA ASN A 5 -19.03 -58.26 -11.65
C ASN A 5 -19.15 -57.91 -10.16
N LEU A 6 -18.46 -56.88 -9.73
CA LEU A 6 -18.73 -56.25 -8.44
C LEU A 6 -19.47 -54.94 -8.71
N ILE A 7 -20.75 -54.96 -8.44
CA ILE A 7 -21.66 -53.82 -8.52
C ILE A 7 -21.43 -52.98 -7.27
N CYS A 8 -20.91 -51.79 -7.46
CA CYS A 8 -20.81 -50.78 -6.40
C CYS A 8 -22.13 -50.00 -6.41
N SER A 9 -22.95 -50.24 -5.37
CA SER A 9 -24.24 -49.61 -5.16
C SER A 9 -24.02 -48.16 -4.71
N VAL A 10 -24.31 -47.20 -5.57
CA VAL A 10 -24.36 -45.76 -5.22
C VAL A 10 -25.75 -45.52 -4.65
N MET A 11 -25.80 -45.26 -3.35
CA MET A 11 -27.02 -44.89 -2.63
C MET A 11 -27.29 -43.40 -2.88
N LEU A 12 -28.25 -43.15 -3.79
CA LEU A 12 -28.76 -41.82 -4.09
C LEU A 12 -29.75 -41.42 -2.98
N VAL A 13 -29.31 -40.53 -2.06
CA VAL A 13 -30.21 -39.92 -1.08
C VAL A 13 -30.97 -38.77 -1.77
N LEU A 14 -32.24 -39.01 -2.06
CA LEU A 14 -33.16 -37.97 -2.52
C LEU A 14 -33.54 -37.10 -1.33
N LEU A 15 -32.94 -35.92 -1.22
CA LEU A 15 -33.42 -34.85 -0.34
C LEU A 15 -34.65 -34.20 -1.01
N ILE A 16 -35.84 -34.48 -0.50
CA ILE A 16 -37.05 -33.74 -0.83
C ILE A 16 -36.96 -32.39 -0.15
N ALA A 17 -36.55 -31.36 -0.90
CA ALA A 17 -36.62 -29.99 -0.45
C ALA A 17 -38.08 -29.53 -0.43
N THR A 18 -38.70 -29.48 0.74
CA THR A 18 -39.95 -28.77 0.95
C THR A 18 -39.67 -27.26 0.84
N THR A 19 -40.07 -26.67 -0.28
CA THR A 19 -40.03 -25.23 -0.48
C THR A 19 -41.10 -24.58 0.39
N HIS A 20 -40.70 -24.09 1.56
CA HIS A 20 -41.47 -23.09 2.28
C HIS A 20 -41.20 -21.75 1.63
N PRO A 21 -42.20 -20.93 1.29
CA PRO A 21 -41.96 -19.57 0.86
C PRO A 21 -41.41 -18.79 2.08
N VAL A 22 -40.09 -18.55 2.08
CA VAL A 22 -39.51 -17.56 2.96
C VAL A 22 -40.03 -16.22 2.46
N GLN A 23 -40.98 -15.64 3.17
CA GLN A 23 -41.29 -14.22 3.06
C GLN A 23 -40.03 -13.47 3.49
N GLY A 24 -39.27 -13.01 2.53
CA GLY A 24 -38.15 -12.12 2.74
C GLY A 24 -38.71 -10.82 3.32
N GLN A 25 -38.56 -10.62 4.63
CA GLN A 25 -38.52 -9.28 5.16
C GLN A 25 -37.24 -8.65 4.63
N ASP A 26 -37.40 -7.82 3.60
CA ASP A 26 -36.37 -6.86 3.16
C ASP A 26 -36.15 -5.83 4.28
N ASN A 27 -35.47 -6.26 5.34
CA ASN A 27 -34.84 -5.40 6.31
C ASN A 27 -33.35 -5.20 5.92
N SER A 28 -33.08 -4.94 4.67
CA SER A 28 -31.80 -4.36 4.26
C SER A 28 -31.83 -2.85 4.56
N THR A 29 -31.95 -2.46 5.82
CA THR A 29 -31.42 -1.19 6.27
C THR A 29 -29.91 -1.31 6.16
N THR A 30 -29.36 -1.05 4.97
CA THR A 30 -27.96 -0.63 4.86
C THR A 30 -27.80 0.49 5.87
N PRO A 31 -26.96 0.35 6.92
CA PRO A 31 -26.79 1.43 7.88
C PRO A 31 -26.41 2.67 7.08
N ALA A 32 -27.15 3.75 7.27
CA ALA A 32 -26.80 5.03 6.71
C ALA A 32 -25.39 5.33 7.23
N ILE A 33 -24.39 5.22 6.36
CA ILE A 33 -23.02 5.54 6.72
C ILE A 33 -23.03 7.04 6.96
N ASP A 34 -22.79 7.42 8.22
CA ASP A 34 -22.69 8.81 8.62
C ASP A 34 -21.75 9.52 7.66
N SER A 35 -22.15 10.68 7.17
CA SER A 35 -21.39 11.47 6.19
C SER A 35 -20.14 12.12 6.79
N LYS A 36 -19.68 11.66 7.95
CA LYS A 36 -18.48 12.13 8.65
C LYS A 36 -17.72 10.94 9.25
N PRO A 37 -16.38 11.05 9.39
CA PRO A 37 -15.61 10.06 10.13
C PRO A 37 -16.06 9.97 11.58
N THR A 38 -16.12 8.74 12.14
CA THR A 38 -16.41 8.52 13.55
C THR A 38 -15.22 8.93 14.41
N ASP A 39 -15.49 9.40 15.63
CA ASP A 39 -14.44 9.77 16.59
C ASP A 39 -13.49 8.61 16.87
N GLN A 40 -14.01 7.37 16.90
CA GLN A 40 -13.18 6.18 17.07
C GLN A 40 -12.20 5.99 15.91
N ALA A 41 -12.65 6.12 14.66
CA ALA A 41 -11.79 5.98 13.50
C ALA A 41 -10.71 7.07 13.46
N LEU A 42 -11.10 8.32 13.72
CA LEU A 42 -10.19 9.45 13.81
C LEU A 42 -9.13 9.25 14.90
N LYS A 43 -9.55 8.78 16.09
CA LYS A 43 -8.62 8.53 17.20
C LYS A 43 -7.57 7.48 16.84
N ILE A 44 -7.99 6.36 16.22
CA ILE A 44 -7.06 5.28 15.82
C ILE A 44 -6.10 5.78 14.74
N LEU A 45 -6.60 6.47 13.71
CA LEU A 45 -5.77 7.06 12.65
C LEU A 45 -4.79 8.09 13.18
N SER A 46 -5.25 9.02 14.03
CA SER A 46 -4.38 10.03 14.63
C SER A 46 -3.29 9.42 15.51
N GLY A 47 -3.59 8.33 16.22
CA GLY A 47 -2.60 7.60 17.00
C GLY A 47 -1.49 7.03 16.12
N MET A 48 -1.84 6.41 14.98
CA MET A 48 -0.89 5.88 14.01
C MET A 48 -0.03 7.02 13.40
N THR A 49 -0.67 8.09 12.91
CA THR A 49 0.06 9.18 12.25
C THR A 49 1.03 9.86 13.21
N GLN A 50 0.59 10.19 14.42
CA GLN A 50 1.45 10.79 15.45
C GLN A 50 2.62 9.89 15.83
N PHE A 51 2.40 8.58 15.93
CA PHE A 51 3.47 7.63 16.21
C PHE A 51 4.52 7.63 15.09
N ILE A 52 4.11 7.49 13.83
CA ILE A 52 5.01 7.51 12.67
C ILE A 52 5.76 8.87 12.59
N GLU A 53 5.08 9.97 12.77
CA GLU A 53 5.66 11.31 12.72
C GLU A 53 6.67 11.55 13.84
N SER A 54 6.43 10.99 15.02
CA SER A 54 7.35 11.12 16.18
C SER A 54 8.54 10.16 16.13
N THR A 55 8.52 9.16 15.24
CA THR A 55 9.60 8.19 15.12
C THR A 55 10.76 8.79 14.30
N PRO A 56 11.95 9.01 14.91
CA PRO A 56 13.04 9.76 14.25
C PRO A 56 13.69 8.97 13.12
N ALA A 57 13.72 7.65 13.23
CA ALA A 57 14.26 6.75 12.21
C ALA A 57 13.50 5.44 12.21
N PHE A 58 13.29 4.87 11.04
CA PHE A 58 12.76 3.52 10.90
C PHE A 58 13.15 2.92 9.55
N SER A 59 13.17 1.61 9.48
CA SER A 59 13.16 0.90 8.22
C SER A 59 11.91 0.02 8.10
N VAL A 60 11.51 -0.24 6.85
CA VAL A 60 10.33 -1.03 6.56
C VAL A 60 10.58 -1.89 5.34
N LYS A 61 10.09 -3.14 5.39
CA LYS A 61 9.97 -4.03 4.24
C LYS A 61 8.53 -4.41 4.03
N GLY A 62 8.16 -4.62 2.79
CA GLY A 62 6.80 -5.05 2.45
C GLY A 62 6.62 -5.38 0.99
N ASN A 63 5.40 -5.73 0.67
CA ASN A 63 4.97 -6.03 -0.68
C ASN A 63 3.87 -5.04 -1.07
N ALA A 64 4.01 -4.45 -2.25
CA ALA A 64 3.01 -3.56 -2.81
C ALA A 64 2.55 -4.10 -4.16
N GLY A 65 1.36 -3.71 -4.56
CA GLY A 65 0.83 -4.04 -5.87
C GLY A 65 -0.40 -3.22 -6.19
N GLY A 66 -0.82 -3.33 -7.42
CA GLY A 66 -1.97 -2.58 -7.90
C GLY A 66 -2.47 -3.11 -9.23
N GLU A 67 -3.48 -2.45 -9.73
CA GLU A 67 -4.13 -2.78 -10.99
C GLU A 67 -3.93 -1.64 -11.99
N LEU A 68 -3.60 -2.00 -13.22
CA LEU A 68 -3.53 -1.08 -14.36
C LEU A 68 -4.66 -1.39 -15.33
N MET A 69 -5.38 -0.36 -15.76
CA MET A 69 -6.37 -0.47 -16.82
C MET A 69 -5.67 -0.40 -18.18
N MET A 70 -5.76 -1.48 -18.93
CA MET A 70 -5.28 -1.54 -20.31
C MET A 70 -6.26 -0.84 -21.27
N ASN A 71 -5.78 -0.43 -22.45
CA ASN A 71 -6.60 0.23 -23.47
C ASN A 71 -7.79 -0.63 -23.95
N ASN A 72 -7.73 -1.95 -23.81
CA ASN A 72 -8.80 -2.88 -24.12
C ASN A 72 -9.82 -3.07 -22.98
N GLY A 73 -9.67 -2.32 -21.86
CA GLY A 73 -10.55 -2.42 -20.69
C GLY A 73 -10.19 -3.53 -19.69
N GLN A 74 -9.09 -4.26 -19.89
CA GLN A 74 -8.60 -5.29 -18.98
C GLN A 74 -7.86 -4.67 -17.80
N LEU A 75 -8.14 -5.13 -16.57
CA LEU A 75 -7.32 -4.83 -15.39
C LEU A 75 -6.20 -5.87 -15.29
N ILE A 76 -4.96 -5.40 -15.19
CA ILE A 76 -3.77 -6.24 -14.99
C ILE A 76 -3.15 -5.89 -13.65
N GLU A 77 -2.85 -6.92 -12.84
CA GLU A 77 -2.14 -6.75 -11.58
C GLU A 77 -0.62 -6.65 -11.81
N TYR A 78 0.00 -5.72 -11.12
CA TYR A 78 1.46 -5.65 -10.95
C TYR A 78 1.82 -5.78 -9.46
N GLY A 79 3.07 -6.15 -9.18
CA GLY A 79 3.54 -6.29 -7.80
C GLY A 79 5.03 -6.00 -7.68
N THR A 80 5.39 -5.48 -6.52
CA THR A 80 6.77 -5.10 -6.19
C THR A 80 7.05 -5.35 -4.71
N THR A 81 8.27 -5.73 -4.40
CA THR A 81 8.80 -5.70 -3.03
C THR A 81 9.36 -4.32 -2.76
N VAL A 82 9.08 -3.79 -1.58
CA VAL A 82 9.49 -2.45 -1.13
C VAL A 82 10.41 -2.60 0.07
N THR A 83 11.53 -1.90 0.05
CA THR A 83 12.36 -1.66 1.24
C THR A 83 12.59 -0.16 1.34
N ALA A 84 12.37 0.41 2.53
CA ALA A 84 12.63 1.83 2.74
C ALA A 84 13.27 2.05 4.10
N THR A 85 14.16 3.05 4.19
CA THR A 85 14.79 3.52 5.42
C THR A 85 14.66 5.02 5.48
N PHE A 86 14.14 5.51 6.61
CA PHE A 86 13.92 6.93 6.88
C PHE A 86 14.82 7.38 8.03
N LEU A 87 15.37 8.57 7.88
CA LEU A 87 15.97 9.34 8.96
C LEU A 87 15.48 10.78 8.84
N ARG A 88 14.59 11.15 9.75
CA ARG A 88 13.97 12.48 9.75
C ARG A 88 14.96 13.56 10.11
N PRO A 89 14.78 14.80 9.62
CA PRO A 89 13.69 15.19 8.73
C PRO A 89 13.97 14.93 7.24
N ALA A 90 15.21 14.65 6.86
CA ALA A 90 15.64 14.93 5.50
C ALA A 90 16.43 13.79 4.83
N LYS A 91 16.28 12.53 5.24
CA LYS A 91 16.97 11.43 4.55
C LYS A 91 16.02 10.25 4.30
N LEU A 92 16.10 9.71 3.08
CA LEU A 92 15.32 8.58 2.63
C LEU A 92 16.15 7.70 1.68
N TYR A 93 16.10 6.42 1.93
CA TYR A 93 16.45 5.39 0.96
C TYR A 93 15.21 4.56 0.69
N MET A 94 14.91 4.29 -0.57
CA MET A 94 13.83 3.39 -0.98
C MET A 94 14.28 2.55 -2.16
N SER A 95 14.01 1.26 -2.10
CA SER A 95 14.25 0.31 -3.18
C SER A 95 12.98 -0.46 -3.50
N LEU A 96 12.70 -0.60 -4.77
CA LEU A 96 11.57 -1.33 -5.33
C LEU A 96 12.10 -2.44 -6.24
N SER A 97 11.66 -3.66 -6.03
CA SER A 97 12.00 -4.80 -6.91
C SER A 97 10.70 -5.39 -7.46
N SER A 98 10.47 -5.22 -8.74
CA SER A 98 9.25 -5.62 -9.43
C SER A 98 9.28 -7.09 -9.86
N ARG A 99 8.11 -7.71 -10.00
CA ARG A 99 7.99 -9.14 -10.40
C ARG A 99 8.54 -9.43 -11.80
N ASP A 100 8.66 -8.42 -12.65
CA ASP A 100 9.25 -8.53 -14.00
C ASP A 100 10.78 -8.44 -14.01
N GLY A 101 11.40 -8.32 -12.82
CA GLY A 101 12.86 -8.20 -12.65
C GLY A 101 13.39 -6.77 -12.81
N SER A 102 12.53 -5.78 -13.00
CA SER A 102 12.96 -4.38 -12.96
C SER A 102 13.16 -3.92 -11.51
N GLU A 103 14.13 -3.03 -11.33
CA GLU A 103 14.43 -2.43 -10.04
C GLU A 103 14.39 -0.90 -10.14
N ALA A 104 13.96 -0.26 -9.07
CA ALA A 104 14.04 1.18 -8.93
C ALA A 104 14.59 1.53 -7.55
N THR A 105 15.44 2.54 -7.49
CA THR A 105 16.01 3.05 -6.25
C THR A 105 15.84 4.55 -6.19
N MET A 106 15.48 5.04 -5.02
CA MET A 106 15.44 6.45 -4.70
C MET A 106 16.29 6.70 -3.48
N VAL A 107 17.11 7.73 -3.53
CA VAL A 107 17.92 8.19 -2.41
C VAL A 107 17.77 9.70 -2.26
N PHE A 108 17.48 10.14 -1.05
CA PHE A 108 17.51 11.55 -0.66
C PHE A 108 18.43 11.70 0.55
N ASP A 109 19.47 12.51 0.42
CA ASP A 109 20.49 12.72 1.46
C ASP A 109 20.32 14.02 2.28
N GLY A 110 19.26 14.80 1.96
CA GLY A 110 18.96 16.11 2.54
C GLY A 110 19.33 17.28 1.64
N GLU A 111 20.09 17.06 0.57
CA GLU A 111 20.54 18.09 -0.38
C GLU A 111 20.23 17.69 -1.84
N THR A 112 20.33 16.41 -2.15
CA THR A 112 20.11 15.88 -3.48
C THR A 112 19.17 14.69 -3.46
N ILE A 113 18.33 14.60 -4.47
CA ILE A 113 17.52 13.41 -4.74
C ILE A 113 18.09 12.70 -5.97
N THR A 114 18.34 11.41 -5.82
CA THR A 114 18.74 10.53 -6.91
C THR A 114 17.66 9.49 -7.15
N VAL A 115 17.27 9.31 -8.39
CA VAL A 115 16.45 8.19 -8.85
C VAL A 115 17.29 7.33 -9.79
N ALA A 116 17.15 6.02 -9.64
CA ALA A 116 17.84 5.06 -10.50
C ALA A 116 16.88 3.92 -10.85
N SER A 117 17.07 3.35 -12.03
CA SER A 117 16.31 2.18 -12.48
C SER A 117 17.22 1.19 -13.19
N SER A 118 16.89 -0.09 -13.03
CA SER A 118 17.53 -1.19 -13.75
C SER A 118 16.46 -2.04 -14.43
N VAL A 119 16.59 -2.17 -15.75
CA VAL A 119 15.69 -2.99 -16.56
C VAL A 119 16.52 -3.76 -17.58
N ASN A 120 16.43 -5.09 -17.59
CA ASN A 120 17.15 -5.97 -18.54
C ASN A 120 18.67 -5.69 -18.62
N GLY A 121 19.30 -5.32 -17.50
CA GLY A 121 20.73 -5.02 -17.42
C GLY A 121 21.12 -3.60 -17.87
N LEU A 122 20.19 -2.79 -18.33
CA LEU A 122 20.37 -1.37 -18.52
C LEU A 122 20.20 -0.66 -17.17
N HIS A 123 21.22 0.09 -16.76
CA HIS A 123 21.17 0.91 -15.54
C HIS A 123 21.14 2.38 -15.94
N ILE A 124 20.11 3.09 -15.47
CA ILE A 124 19.95 4.53 -15.70
C ILE A 124 19.75 5.23 -14.36
N TYR A 125 20.20 6.47 -14.27
CA TYR A 125 19.98 7.29 -13.08
C TYR A 125 19.90 8.78 -13.42
N ASP A 126 19.30 9.55 -12.54
CA ASP A 126 19.38 11.00 -12.54
C ASP A 126 19.47 11.54 -11.12
N THR A 127 20.08 12.70 -10.96
CA THR A 127 20.27 13.36 -9.69
C THR A 127 20.02 14.86 -9.86
N THR A 128 19.19 15.40 -8.98
CA THR A 128 18.94 16.84 -8.93
C THR A 128 19.08 17.37 -7.50
N THR A 129 19.32 18.66 -7.37
CA THR A 129 19.31 19.33 -6.07
C THR A 129 17.87 19.47 -5.60
N GLN A 130 17.61 19.05 -4.39
CA GLN A 130 16.30 19.16 -3.73
C GLN A 130 16.52 19.64 -2.31
N GLN A 131 16.10 20.86 -2.03
CA GLN A 131 16.07 21.38 -0.67
C GLN A 131 14.72 21.05 -0.03
N GLY A 132 14.72 20.78 1.27
CA GLY A 132 13.52 20.49 2.01
C GLY A 132 13.58 19.18 2.78
N ASP A 133 12.42 18.65 3.10
CA ASP A 133 12.29 17.40 3.84
C ASP A 133 11.97 16.21 2.90
N VAL A 134 11.76 15.04 3.51
CA VAL A 134 11.40 13.81 2.77
C VAL A 134 10.05 13.99 2.05
N THR A 135 9.13 14.77 2.61
CA THR A 135 7.78 14.96 2.02
C THR A 135 7.89 15.69 0.69
N GLU A 136 8.66 16.78 0.64
CA GLU A 136 8.87 17.57 -0.58
C GLU A 136 9.60 16.77 -1.65
N SER A 137 10.55 15.91 -1.24
CA SER A 137 11.26 15.02 -2.16
C SER A 137 10.35 13.95 -2.77
N LEU A 138 9.44 13.39 -1.97
CA LEU A 138 8.44 12.43 -2.45
C LEU A 138 7.36 13.11 -3.32
N ASP A 139 7.02 14.36 -3.05
CA ASP A 139 6.13 15.15 -3.90
C ASP A 139 6.73 15.40 -5.29
N LEU A 140 8.02 15.73 -5.36
CA LEU A 140 8.73 15.87 -6.63
C LEU A 140 8.62 14.57 -7.44
N LEU A 141 8.95 13.43 -6.87
CA LEU A 141 8.84 12.14 -7.54
C LEU A 141 7.42 11.80 -7.96
N SER A 142 6.43 12.14 -7.15
CA SER A 142 5.04 11.82 -7.44
C SER A 142 4.49 12.59 -8.65
N ARG A 143 5.05 13.76 -8.94
CA ARG A 143 4.69 14.55 -10.12
C ARG A 143 5.20 13.87 -11.39
N GLU A 144 6.41 13.32 -11.33
CA GLU A 144 7.09 12.74 -12.48
C GLU A 144 6.65 11.30 -12.79
N SER A 145 6.50 10.43 -11.77
CA SER A 145 6.28 8.99 -11.99
C SER A 145 4.83 8.53 -11.94
N GLY A 146 3.93 9.33 -11.35
CA GLY A 146 2.51 8.98 -11.21
C GLY A 146 2.16 7.78 -10.34
N SER A 147 3.11 6.88 -10.05
CA SER A 147 2.87 5.60 -9.38
C SER A 147 3.39 5.53 -7.94
N SER A 148 4.36 6.35 -7.58
CA SER A 148 4.96 6.35 -6.23
C SER A 148 4.17 7.15 -5.20
N ARG A 149 3.13 7.87 -5.65
CA ARG A 149 2.37 8.81 -4.84
C ARG A 149 1.66 8.16 -3.67
N GLU A 150 1.07 6.99 -3.88
CA GLU A 150 0.33 6.30 -2.82
C GLU A 150 1.26 5.86 -1.69
N LEU A 151 2.43 5.30 -2.01
CA LEU A 151 3.42 4.88 -1.01
C LEU A 151 3.98 6.09 -0.24
N ALA A 152 4.29 7.18 -0.96
CA ALA A 152 4.76 8.42 -0.38
C ALA A 152 3.78 9.00 0.65
N TYR A 153 2.50 9.01 0.35
CA TYR A 153 1.46 9.50 1.25
C TYR A 153 1.43 8.79 2.60
N PHE A 154 1.73 7.48 2.62
CA PHE A 154 1.66 6.69 3.86
C PHE A 154 2.92 6.74 4.70
N LEU A 155 4.01 7.24 4.17
CA LEU A 155 5.30 7.29 4.86
C LEU A 155 5.68 8.71 5.31
N THR A 156 4.82 9.71 5.03
CA THR A 156 5.09 11.12 5.31
C THR A 156 3.96 11.79 6.10
N GLU A 157 4.19 13.03 6.50
CA GLU A 157 3.22 13.90 7.20
C GLU A 157 1.94 14.19 6.39
N GLN A 158 1.90 13.84 5.10
CA GLN A 158 0.71 13.96 4.27
C GLN A 158 -0.45 13.07 4.73
N LEU A 159 -0.19 12.06 5.55
CA LEU A 159 -1.24 11.27 6.21
C LEU A 159 -2.15 12.15 7.06
N THR A 160 -1.59 12.98 7.92
CA THR A 160 -2.38 13.89 8.79
C THR A 160 -3.21 14.87 7.96
N THR A 161 -2.63 15.44 6.89
CA THR A 161 -3.36 16.32 5.98
C THR A 161 -4.50 15.57 5.25
N SER A 162 -4.29 14.31 4.89
CA SER A 162 -5.31 13.48 4.25
C SER A 162 -6.50 13.18 5.16
N LEU A 163 -6.32 13.16 6.49
CA LEU A 163 -7.42 12.94 7.44
C LEU A 163 -8.46 14.05 7.37
N THR A 164 -8.06 15.28 7.09
CA THR A 164 -8.97 16.43 6.99
C THR A 164 -9.87 16.39 5.76
N SER A 165 -9.51 15.62 4.75
CA SER A 165 -10.26 15.44 3.50
C SER A 165 -11.22 14.24 3.51
N LEU A 166 -11.31 13.51 4.62
CA LEU A 166 -12.18 12.34 4.73
C LEU A 166 -13.66 12.76 4.78
N GLN A 167 -14.45 12.18 3.89
CA GLN A 167 -15.91 12.31 3.88
C GLN A 167 -16.55 11.35 4.88
N SER A 168 -16.02 10.14 5.02
CA SER A 168 -16.46 9.18 6.01
C SER A 168 -15.32 8.26 6.45
N GLY A 169 -15.44 7.71 7.64
CA GLY A 169 -14.52 6.75 8.21
C GLY A 169 -15.12 6.03 9.40
N PHE A 170 -14.98 4.72 9.44
CA PHE A 170 -15.52 3.91 10.53
C PHE A 170 -14.67 2.67 10.77
N SER A 171 -14.78 2.14 12.00
CA SER A 171 -14.11 0.89 12.37
C SER A 171 -14.94 -0.31 11.92
N LEU A 172 -14.29 -1.25 11.27
CA LEU A 172 -14.80 -2.58 10.94
C LEU A 172 -14.52 -3.59 12.07
N GLY A 173 -13.94 -3.13 13.18
CA GLY A 173 -13.57 -3.97 14.30
C GLY A 173 -12.13 -4.47 14.22
N LYS A 174 -11.90 -5.66 14.77
CA LYS A 174 -10.57 -6.26 14.83
C LYS A 174 -10.38 -7.26 13.68
N SER A 175 -9.16 -7.28 13.13
CA SER A 175 -8.77 -8.21 12.08
C SER A 175 -7.30 -8.60 12.29
N SER A 176 -6.84 -9.68 11.66
CA SER A 176 -5.43 -10.09 11.75
C SER A 176 -4.78 -10.01 10.37
N ILE A 177 -3.56 -9.47 10.33
CA ILE A 177 -2.67 -9.52 9.17
C ILE A 177 -1.41 -10.28 9.60
N ASP A 178 -1.15 -11.41 8.96
CA ASP A 178 -0.01 -12.29 9.24
C ASP A 178 0.18 -12.62 10.73
N GLY A 179 -0.95 -12.86 11.43
CA GLY A 179 -0.96 -13.16 12.86
C GLY A 179 -0.93 -11.94 13.79
N VAL A 180 -0.70 -10.73 13.26
CA VAL A 180 -0.72 -9.48 14.04
C VAL A 180 -2.14 -8.95 14.14
N LEU A 181 -2.62 -8.72 15.37
CA LEU A 181 -3.95 -8.18 15.63
C LEU A 181 -4.00 -6.68 15.33
N CYS A 182 -4.91 -6.28 14.45
CA CYS A 182 -5.07 -4.92 13.97
C CYS A 182 -6.47 -4.36 14.25
N ASP A 183 -6.57 -3.05 14.38
CA ASP A 183 -7.81 -2.32 14.16
C ASP A 183 -7.99 -2.14 12.65
N HIS A 184 -9.15 -2.51 12.12
CA HIS A 184 -9.47 -2.41 10.69
C HIS A 184 -10.42 -1.25 10.47
N LEU A 185 -10.01 -0.29 9.64
CA LEU A 185 -10.79 0.90 9.32
C LEU A 185 -11.16 0.93 7.84
N ALA A 186 -12.35 1.43 7.55
CA ALA A 186 -12.79 1.81 6.21
C ALA A 186 -12.92 3.33 6.14
N LEU A 187 -12.37 3.91 5.07
CA LEU A 187 -12.23 5.36 4.88
C LEU A 187 -12.73 5.75 3.49
N ARG A 188 -13.27 6.94 3.36
CA ARG A 188 -13.70 7.49 2.07
C ARG A 188 -13.31 8.95 1.93
N SER A 189 -12.78 9.30 0.77
CA SER A 189 -12.61 10.67 0.30
C SER A 189 -13.33 10.88 -1.03
N ASP A 190 -13.25 12.06 -1.63
CA ASP A 190 -13.87 12.36 -2.92
C ASP A 190 -13.46 11.37 -4.03
N ALA A 191 -12.17 11.04 -4.10
CA ALA A 191 -11.60 10.27 -5.19
C ALA A 191 -11.28 8.82 -4.82
N ARG A 192 -11.25 8.46 -3.52
CA ARG A 192 -10.72 7.17 -3.05
C ARG A 192 -11.57 6.56 -1.96
N ASP A 193 -11.70 5.23 -2.01
CA ASP A 193 -12.04 4.40 -0.87
C ASP A 193 -10.76 3.78 -0.33
N GLY A 194 -10.57 3.82 0.98
CA GLY A 194 -9.40 3.28 1.66
C GLY A 194 -9.79 2.24 2.71
N GLN A 195 -8.91 1.28 2.93
CA GLN A 195 -8.93 0.44 4.10
C GLN A 195 -7.54 0.42 4.70
N VAL A 196 -7.45 0.46 6.00
CA VAL A 196 -6.18 0.38 6.73
C VAL A 196 -6.30 -0.57 7.90
N TRP A 197 -5.28 -1.40 8.08
CA TRP A 197 -5.11 -2.30 9.21
C TRP A 197 -3.95 -1.79 10.04
N ILE A 198 -4.24 -1.35 11.25
CA ILE A 198 -3.29 -0.70 12.16
C ILE A 198 -3.05 -1.65 13.33
N GLU A 199 -1.79 -2.00 13.56
CA GLU A 199 -1.39 -2.82 14.70
C GLU A 199 -1.87 -2.23 16.02
N ARG A 200 -2.35 -3.10 16.90
CA ARG A 200 -2.83 -2.71 18.22
C ARG A 200 -1.70 -2.81 19.23
N GLY A 201 -1.55 -1.77 20.02
CA GLY A 201 -0.54 -1.69 21.07
C GLY A 201 0.02 -0.28 21.18
N ASP A 202 1.22 -0.20 21.74
CA ASP A 202 1.91 1.06 22.00
C ASP A 202 2.63 1.60 20.74
N GLU A 203 2.83 0.74 19.75
CA GLU A 203 3.47 1.05 18.47
C GLU A 203 2.48 0.82 17.32
N PRO A 204 1.49 1.72 17.11
CA PRO A 204 0.40 1.51 16.16
C PRO A 204 0.85 1.71 14.71
N MET A 205 1.60 0.77 14.18
CA MET A 205 2.09 0.79 12.80
C MET A 205 1.05 0.21 11.82
N PRO A 206 0.97 0.72 10.59
CA PRO A 206 0.14 0.12 9.56
C PRO A 206 0.72 -1.25 9.15
N ARG A 207 -0.13 -2.27 9.07
CA ARG A 207 0.23 -3.60 8.55
C ARG A 207 -0.23 -3.81 7.13
N ARG A 208 -1.36 -3.20 6.76
CA ARG A 208 -1.86 -3.25 5.39
C ARG A 208 -2.67 -2.01 5.06
N ILE A 209 -2.57 -1.61 3.81
CA ILE A 209 -3.35 -0.51 3.24
C ILE A 209 -3.89 -0.97 1.89
N LEU A 210 -5.15 -0.66 1.61
CA LEU A 210 -5.80 -0.88 0.33
C LEU A 210 -6.51 0.39 -0.09
N ILE A 211 -6.27 0.84 -1.32
CA ILE A 211 -6.89 2.02 -1.92
C ILE A 211 -7.64 1.59 -3.18
N THR A 212 -8.85 2.08 -3.35
CA THR A 212 -9.62 1.96 -4.59
C THR A 212 -9.82 3.36 -5.19
N HIS A 213 -9.38 3.55 -6.42
CA HIS A 213 -9.54 4.82 -7.15
C HIS A 213 -10.94 4.91 -7.73
N ARG A 214 -11.84 5.64 -7.07
CA ARG A 214 -13.27 5.71 -7.43
C ARG A 214 -13.53 6.40 -8.76
N ASN A 215 -12.69 7.38 -9.11
CA ASN A 215 -12.85 8.25 -10.28
C ASN A 215 -12.06 7.77 -11.50
N LYS A 216 -11.28 6.69 -11.37
CA LYS A 216 -10.57 6.10 -12.52
C LYS A 216 -11.42 5.02 -13.18
N PRO A 217 -11.39 4.87 -14.52
CA PRO A 217 -12.04 3.75 -15.21
C PRO A 217 -11.62 2.41 -14.61
N GLY A 218 -12.57 1.48 -14.46
CA GLY A 218 -12.34 0.18 -13.83
C GLY A 218 -12.07 0.22 -12.33
N LYS A 219 -11.99 1.40 -11.73
CA LYS A 219 -11.72 1.61 -10.29
C LYS A 219 -10.52 0.79 -9.80
N PRO A 220 -9.34 0.93 -10.43
CA PRO A 220 -8.18 0.13 -10.10
C PRO A 220 -7.80 0.31 -8.64
N ARG A 221 -7.25 -0.76 -8.05
CA ARG A 221 -6.83 -0.81 -6.67
C ARG A 221 -5.31 -0.72 -6.59
N PHE A 222 -4.84 -0.17 -5.48
CA PHE A 222 -3.47 -0.23 -5.02
C PHE A 222 -3.47 -0.78 -3.60
N TRP A 223 -2.50 -1.61 -3.26
CA TRP A 223 -2.32 -2.11 -1.91
C TRP A 223 -0.84 -2.17 -1.54
N ILE A 224 -0.58 -2.06 -0.25
CA ILE A 224 0.71 -2.37 0.34
C ILE A 224 0.49 -3.15 1.63
N GLN A 225 1.29 -4.17 1.85
CA GLN A 225 1.39 -4.94 3.08
C GLN A 225 2.80 -4.80 3.62
N PHE A 226 2.91 -4.36 4.86
CA PHE A 226 4.16 -4.16 5.56
C PHE A 226 4.47 -5.41 6.37
N ASP A 227 5.55 -6.09 5.99
CA ASP A 227 5.93 -7.37 6.60
C ASP A 227 6.79 -7.14 7.85
N GLU A 228 7.69 -6.15 7.80
CA GLU A 228 8.65 -5.90 8.86
C GLU A 228 8.83 -4.38 9.08
N TRP A 229 8.76 -3.97 10.35
CA TRP A 229 9.11 -2.63 10.80
C TRP A 229 10.27 -2.73 11.77
N ASP A 230 11.35 -1.96 11.53
CA ASP A 230 12.45 -1.76 12.46
C ASP A 230 12.48 -0.27 12.86
N LEU A 231 12.21 0.00 14.14
CA LEU A 231 12.12 1.36 14.68
C LEU A 231 13.46 1.86 15.23
N SER A 232 14.52 1.09 15.08
CA SER A 232 15.88 1.42 15.51
C SER A 232 16.93 0.89 14.52
N PRO A 233 16.78 1.17 13.22
CA PRO A 233 17.64 0.59 12.19
C PRO A 233 19.10 1.05 12.37
N GLU A 234 20.04 0.17 12.04
CA GLU A 234 21.43 0.54 11.92
C GLU A 234 21.62 1.40 10.66
N ILE A 235 21.92 2.67 10.86
CA ILE A 235 22.11 3.66 9.80
C ILE A 235 23.59 4.05 9.71
N SER A 236 24.15 3.97 8.52
CA SER A 236 25.49 4.46 8.19
C SER A 236 25.43 5.64 7.22
N ASP A 237 26.51 6.37 7.09
CA ASP A 237 26.63 7.47 6.11
C ASP A 237 26.44 7.00 4.66
N SER A 238 26.69 5.73 4.37
CA SER A 238 26.48 5.14 3.04
C SER A 238 25.03 4.75 2.76
N THR A 239 24.17 4.65 3.77
CA THR A 239 22.76 4.28 3.62
C THR A 239 22.01 5.22 2.67
N PHE A 240 22.35 6.51 2.73
CA PHE A 240 21.68 7.54 1.93
C PHE A 240 22.57 8.07 0.79
N LYS A 241 23.42 7.20 0.22
CA LYS A 241 24.28 7.54 -0.91
C LYS A 241 24.03 6.56 -2.05
N TYR A 242 23.77 7.12 -3.22
CA TYR A 242 23.72 6.32 -4.44
C TYR A 242 25.09 6.33 -5.13
N THR A 243 25.56 5.14 -5.49
CA THR A 243 26.75 4.99 -6.32
C THR A 243 26.33 4.26 -7.59
N PRO A 244 26.39 4.93 -8.76
CA PRO A 244 26.04 4.28 -10.02
C PRO A 244 26.93 3.06 -10.27
N PRO A 245 26.36 1.92 -10.69
CA PRO A 245 27.18 0.79 -11.13
C PRO A 245 27.97 1.12 -12.40
N GLU A 246 29.01 0.32 -12.69
CA GLU A 246 29.79 0.48 -13.92
C GLU A 246 28.88 0.37 -15.15
N GLY A 247 29.02 1.31 -16.08
CA GLY A 247 28.21 1.37 -17.29
C GLY A 247 26.81 1.97 -17.11
N ALA A 248 26.48 2.50 -15.93
CA ALA A 248 25.23 3.22 -15.76
C ALA A 248 25.20 4.51 -16.56
N GLU A 249 24.09 4.77 -17.23
CA GLU A 249 23.88 5.95 -18.05
C GLU A 249 23.07 7.01 -17.30
N LYS A 250 23.46 8.28 -17.45
CA LYS A 250 22.67 9.37 -16.91
C LYS A 250 21.44 9.58 -17.80
N PHE A 251 20.26 9.61 -17.18
CA PHE A 251 18.98 9.85 -17.83
C PHE A 251 18.39 11.15 -17.29
N ASP A 252 17.76 11.92 -18.16
CA ASP A 252 17.20 13.21 -17.81
C ASP A 252 15.77 13.02 -17.28
N TYR A 253 15.64 12.68 -16.00
CA TYR A 253 14.36 12.40 -15.34
C TYR A 253 13.69 13.67 -14.81
N PHE A 254 14.50 14.65 -14.36
CA PHE A 254 14.03 15.85 -13.69
C PHE A 254 13.98 17.09 -14.59
N SER A 255 14.25 16.97 -15.88
CA SER A 255 14.16 18.10 -16.79
C SER A 255 12.77 18.19 -17.41
N GLU A 256 12.07 19.23 -17.11
CA GLU A 256 11.03 19.82 -17.97
C GLU A 256 11.56 21.05 -18.68
#